data_a89182b6784216d131b176e99c7e9215
#
_entry.id   a89182b6784216d131b176e99c7e9215
#
_cell.length_a   1.000
_cell.length_b   1.000
_cell.length_c   1.000
_cell.angle_alpha   90.00
_cell.angle_beta   90.00
_cell.angle_gamma   90.00
#
_symmetry.space_group_name_H-M   'P 1'
#
loop_
_entity.id
_entity.type
_entity.pdbx_description
1 polymer ?
#
loop_
_entity_poly.entity_id
_entity_poly.type
_entity_poly.pdbx_seq_one_letter_code
_entity_poly.pdbx_strand_id
1 'polypeptide(L)'
;MKPGIKDVAKVAGVSPTTVSRVLNNRGYISEETRKKVYDAMEEINYYPNEIARALLNNRTYFVGVIVPTVTSPFHGEVVEQIEYYLSQKNYKMLLCNSKNQMDTEKAYIDMLRRNQVDGMIVGTHNAVVETYSKLKMPVVGIDRYLGEHIPVVSCDNYAAGQMATRHLIDKGCQHILCIRGNSKLKMPGNNRSQAYIQEMEKVGLPQMILEVPFIMENVEKQKLIYDMLNAHPEIDGIFAGDDSLAVIALHVARQKGINIPKDLKIIGVDGTKQILGFVPELTTIQQPVKQIAKVAVDKLIDLIKGKTAESCMDLPVKLLEGQTT
;
A
#
# COMPACT_ATOMS: atom_id res chain seq x y z
N MET A 1 15.35 6.89 38.94
CA MET A 1 14.90 5.52 38.61
C MET A 1 13.51 5.64 38.02
N LYS A 2 13.18 4.94 36.92
CA LYS A 2 11.81 5.02 36.36
C LYS A 2 10.85 4.34 37.36
N PRO A 3 9.69 4.98 37.69
CA PRO A 3 8.71 4.37 38.57
C PRO A 3 8.18 3.05 38.02
N GLY A 4 7.82 2.11 38.89
CA GLY A 4 7.28 0.79 38.55
C GLY A 4 5.91 0.53 39.19
N ILE A 5 5.30 -0.63 38.87
CA ILE A 5 4.00 -1.04 39.44
C ILE A 5 3.99 -0.98 40.98
N LYS A 6 5.12 -1.26 41.64
CA LYS A 6 5.24 -1.20 43.08
C LYS A 6 5.13 0.23 43.63
N ASP A 7 5.65 1.21 42.87
CA ASP A 7 5.59 2.62 43.26
C ASP A 7 4.18 3.16 43.09
N VAL A 8 3.49 2.81 41.99
CA VAL A 8 2.06 3.11 41.79
C VAL A 8 1.22 2.53 42.92
N ALA A 9 1.47 1.28 43.28
CA ALA A 9 0.74 0.59 44.35
C ALA A 9 0.89 1.32 45.72
N LYS A 10 2.11 1.80 46.01
CA LYS A 10 2.42 2.55 47.20
C LYS A 10 1.67 3.89 47.27
N VAL A 11 1.65 4.64 46.14
CA VAL A 11 0.96 5.94 46.08
C VAL A 11 -0.56 5.77 46.09
N ALA A 12 -1.09 4.79 45.35
CA ALA A 12 -2.52 4.51 45.31
C ALA A 12 -3.09 3.83 46.56
N GLY A 13 -2.23 3.40 47.49
CA GLY A 13 -2.66 2.68 48.70
C GLY A 13 -3.28 1.31 48.45
N VAL A 14 -2.85 0.60 47.38
CA VAL A 14 -3.37 -0.70 46.96
C VAL A 14 -2.25 -1.72 46.78
N SER A 15 -2.60 -3.00 46.58
CA SER A 15 -1.58 -4.02 46.32
C SER A 15 -1.06 -3.90 44.84
N PRO A 16 0.20 -4.32 44.57
CA PRO A 16 0.71 -4.40 43.19
C PRO A 16 -0.16 -5.29 42.29
N THR A 17 -0.77 -6.31 42.85
CA THR A 17 -1.72 -7.19 42.15
C THR A 17 -2.99 -6.42 41.75
N THR A 18 -3.48 -5.53 42.59
CA THR A 18 -4.63 -4.66 42.29
C THR A 18 -4.30 -3.70 41.17
N VAL A 19 -3.13 -3.05 41.21
CA VAL A 19 -2.65 -2.21 40.10
C VAL A 19 -2.59 -3.01 38.79
N SER A 20 -1.99 -4.21 38.81
CA SER A 20 -1.93 -5.09 37.64
C SER A 20 -3.32 -5.47 37.12
N ARG A 21 -4.29 -5.73 37.99
CA ARG A 21 -5.68 -6.03 37.59
C ARG A 21 -6.36 -4.82 36.98
N VAL A 22 -6.19 -3.61 37.54
CA VAL A 22 -6.69 -2.36 36.94
C VAL A 22 -6.14 -2.18 35.52
N LEU A 23 -4.81 -2.25 35.38
CA LEU A 23 -4.14 -2.06 34.07
C LEU A 23 -4.55 -3.09 33.01
N ASN A 24 -4.83 -4.33 33.41
CA ASN A 24 -5.19 -5.42 32.51
C ASN A 24 -6.71 -5.65 32.41
N ASN A 25 -7.51 -4.82 33.05
CA ASN A 25 -8.97 -4.94 33.10
C ASN A 25 -9.46 -6.34 33.51
N ARG A 26 -8.79 -6.98 34.49
CA ARG A 26 -9.08 -8.34 34.96
C ARG A 26 -9.86 -8.36 36.24
N GLY A 27 -11.02 -9.01 36.25
CA GLY A 27 -11.91 -9.15 37.39
C GLY A 27 -12.69 -7.87 37.71
N TYR A 28 -13.56 -7.98 38.74
CA TYR A 28 -14.32 -6.82 39.23
C TYR A 28 -13.42 -5.91 40.04
N ILE A 29 -13.38 -4.63 39.68
CA ILE A 29 -12.65 -3.57 40.38
C ILE A 29 -13.57 -2.35 40.42
N SER A 30 -13.78 -1.79 41.65
CA SER A 30 -14.62 -0.61 41.81
C SER A 30 -14.06 0.60 41.05
N GLU A 31 -14.92 1.50 40.60
CA GLU A 31 -14.52 2.75 39.90
C GLU A 31 -13.63 3.62 40.81
N GLU A 32 -13.90 3.64 42.10
CA GLU A 32 -13.05 4.34 43.08
C GLU A 32 -11.61 3.82 43.09
N THR A 33 -11.44 2.48 43.09
CA THR A 33 -10.11 1.87 43.06
C THR A 33 -9.41 2.13 41.73
N ARG A 34 -10.15 2.09 40.59
CA ARG A 34 -9.60 2.45 39.30
C ARG A 34 -9.08 3.88 39.30
N LYS A 35 -9.90 4.82 39.78
CA LYS A 35 -9.52 6.22 39.85
C LYS A 35 -8.26 6.42 40.69
N LYS A 36 -8.18 5.86 41.90
CA LYS A 36 -6.98 5.94 42.76
C LYS A 36 -5.72 5.46 42.05
N VAL A 37 -5.80 4.39 41.31
CA VAL A 37 -4.65 3.85 40.55
C VAL A 37 -4.25 4.78 39.40
N TYR A 38 -5.20 5.32 38.62
CA TYR A 38 -4.90 6.24 37.54
C TYR A 38 -4.35 7.58 38.06
N ASP A 39 -4.94 8.12 39.09
CA ASP A 39 -4.45 9.37 39.76
C ASP A 39 -3.01 9.18 40.25
N ALA A 40 -2.71 8.06 40.88
CA ALA A 40 -1.35 7.73 41.35
C ALA A 40 -0.36 7.55 40.20
N MET A 41 -0.79 6.98 39.05
CA MET A 41 0.04 6.86 37.87
C MET A 41 0.40 8.22 37.29
N GLU A 42 -0.56 9.13 37.22
CA GLU A 42 -0.36 10.50 36.74
C GLU A 42 0.60 11.27 37.69
N GLU A 43 0.40 11.18 39.03
CA GLU A 43 1.23 11.82 40.04
C GLU A 43 2.72 11.47 39.90
N ILE A 44 3.03 10.19 39.66
CA ILE A 44 4.44 9.74 39.54
C ILE A 44 4.94 9.60 38.10
N ASN A 45 4.17 10.08 37.09
CA ASN A 45 4.49 9.93 35.67
C ASN A 45 4.79 8.46 35.27
N TYR A 46 4.01 7.53 35.82
CA TYR A 46 4.13 6.13 35.49
C TYR A 46 3.28 5.78 34.23
N TYR A 47 3.95 5.32 33.21
CA TYR A 47 3.30 4.73 32.03
C TYR A 47 3.53 3.22 32.01
N PRO A 48 2.46 2.41 31.85
CA PRO A 48 2.61 0.96 31.77
C PRO A 48 3.58 0.58 30.64
N ASN A 49 4.53 -0.30 30.93
CA ASN A 49 5.42 -0.79 29.92
C ASN A 49 4.66 -1.77 29.00
N GLU A 50 4.31 -1.33 27.80
CA GLU A 50 3.60 -2.15 26.82
C GLU A 50 4.40 -3.41 26.43
N ILE A 51 5.74 -3.34 26.46
CA ILE A 51 6.62 -4.49 26.21
C ILE A 51 6.43 -5.56 27.30
N ALA A 52 6.33 -5.14 28.56
CA ALA A 52 6.07 -6.07 29.67
C ALA A 52 4.66 -6.69 29.59
N ARG A 53 3.67 -5.93 29.09
CA ARG A 53 2.32 -6.46 28.83
C ARG A 53 2.31 -7.44 27.64
N ALA A 54 3.08 -7.15 26.61
CA ALA A 54 3.24 -8.02 25.46
C ALA A 54 3.79 -9.39 25.83
N LEU A 55 4.78 -9.43 26.72
CA LEU A 55 5.36 -10.68 27.27
C LEU A 55 4.32 -11.53 28.01
N LEU A 56 3.40 -10.91 28.74
CA LEU A 56 2.33 -11.61 29.47
C LEU A 56 1.21 -12.12 28.56
N ASN A 57 0.93 -11.44 27.46
CA ASN A 57 -0.16 -11.74 26.55
C ASN A 57 0.28 -12.47 25.27
N ASN A 58 1.58 -12.67 25.10
CA ASN A 58 2.20 -13.23 23.90
C ASN A 58 1.80 -12.46 22.60
N ARG A 59 1.52 -11.15 22.74
CA ARG A 59 1.12 -10.22 21.66
C ARG A 59 1.64 -8.83 21.93
N THR A 60 2.23 -8.22 20.89
CA THR A 60 2.79 -6.86 20.98
C THR A 60 1.79 -5.79 20.57
N TYR A 61 0.76 -6.17 19.81
CA TYR A 61 -0.19 -5.26 19.16
C TYR A 61 0.50 -4.28 18.18
N PHE A 62 1.67 -4.67 17.65
CA PHE A 62 2.34 -3.97 16.58
C PHE A 62 2.26 -4.79 15.29
N VAL A 63 2.02 -4.07 14.18
CA VAL A 63 2.06 -4.60 12.82
C VAL A 63 3.12 -3.84 12.03
N GLY A 64 4.04 -4.56 11.40
CA GLY A 64 4.99 -3.98 10.46
C GLY A 64 4.32 -3.71 9.11
N VAL A 65 4.52 -2.52 8.55
CA VAL A 65 4.05 -2.20 7.20
C VAL A 65 5.26 -1.78 6.37
N ILE A 66 5.61 -2.58 5.37
CA ILE A 66 6.74 -2.31 4.47
C ILE A 66 6.18 -1.85 3.13
N VAL A 67 6.60 -0.66 2.68
CA VAL A 67 6.24 -0.10 1.39
C VAL A 67 7.50 0.33 0.62
N PRO A 68 7.45 0.34 -0.73
CA PRO A 68 8.60 0.73 -1.54
C PRO A 68 8.91 2.22 -1.43
N THR A 69 7.88 3.06 -1.28
CA THR A 69 8.01 4.49 -1.04
C THR A 69 6.71 5.06 -0.45
N VAL A 70 6.84 6.04 0.43
CA VAL A 70 5.69 6.80 0.97
C VAL A 70 5.35 8.03 0.13
N THR A 71 6.17 8.37 -0.86
CA THR A 71 5.95 9.53 -1.74
C THR A 71 5.07 9.21 -2.95
N SER A 72 4.79 7.93 -3.22
CA SER A 72 3.78 7.55 -4.22
C SER A 72 2.38 7.84 -3.66
N PRO A 73 1.52 8.55 -4.40
CA PRO A 73 0.14 8.82 -3.98
C PRO A 73 -0.63 7.55 -3.61
N PHE A 74 -0.46 6.47 -4.39
CA PHE A 74 -1.08 5.18 -4.11
C PHE A 74 -0.61 4.58 -2.78
N HIS A 75 0.71 4.45 -2.59
CA HIS A 75 1.25 3.88 -1.35
C HIS A 75 0.94 4.76 -0.14
N GLY A 76 0.96 6.08 -0.29
CA GLY A 76 0.58 7.02 0.77
C GLY A 76 -0.86 6.80 1.23
N GLU A 77 -1.81 6.73 0.30
CA GLU A 77 -3.23 6.48 0.62
C GLU A 77 -3.45 5.07 1.20
N VAL A 78 -2.76 4.04 0.68
CA VAL A 78 -2.81 2.68 1.23
C VAL A 78 -2.33 2.66 2.69
N VAL A 79 -1.19 3.31 3.00
CA VAL A 79 -0.62 3.39 4.35
C VAL A 79 -1.59 4.09 5.31
N GLU A 80 -2.17 5.22 4.90
CA GLU A 80 -3.18 5.94 5.68
C GLU A 80 -4.37 5.04 6.04
N GLN A 81 -4.89 4.30 5.06
CA GLN A 81 -6.03 3.41 5.28
C GLN A 81 -5.66 2.17 6.11
N ILE A 82 -4.45 1.61 5.96
CA ILE A 82 -3.97 0.52 6.81
C ILE A 82 -3.89 0.98 8.27
N GLU A 83 -3.30 2.16 8.53
CA GLU A 83 -3.21 2.73 9.87
C GLU A 83 -4.59 2.89 10.50
N TYR A 84 -5.53 3.47 9.76
CA TYR A 84 -6.91 3.63 10.20
C TYR A 84 -7.55 2.29 10.61
N TYR A 85 -7.45 1.23 9.79
CA TYR A 85 -8.07 -0.06 10.12
C TYR A 85 -7.32 -0.83 11.21
N LEU A 86 -6.02 -0.70 11.34
CA LEU A 86 -5.24 -1.26 12.44
C LEU A 86 -5.63 -0.61 13.77
N SER A 87 -5.77 0.72 13.81
CA SER A 87 -6.17 1.46 15.01
C SER A 87 -7.55 1.02 15.52
N GLN A 88 -8.52 0.76 14.62
CA GLN A 88 -9.84 0.22 14.96
C GLN A 88 -9.78 -1.19 15.60
N LYS A 89 -8.68 -1.91 15.39
CA LYS A 89 -8.41 -3.23 15.99
C LYS A 89 -7.47 -3.15 17.21
N ASN A 90 -7.15 -1.94 17.68
CA ASN A 90 -6.18 -1.66 18.74
C ASN A 90 -4.75 -2.11 18.41
N TYR A 91 -4.38 -2.15 17.12
CA TYR A 91 -3.02 -2.37 16.67
C TYR A 91 -2.35 -1.03 16.33
N LYS A 92 -1.05 -0.97 16.53
CA LYS A 92 -0.18 0.14 16.12
C LYS A 92 0.65 -0.26 14.92
N MET A 93 0.89 0.68 14.02
CA MET A 93 1.68 0.46 12.81
C MET A 93 3.14 0.85 13.04
N LEU A 94 4.06 0.00 12.58
CA LEU A 94 5.48 0.33 12.37
C LEU A 94 5.74 0.44 10.88
N LEU A 95 5.77 1.67 10.37
CA LEU A 95 5.97 1.95 8.96
C LEU A 95 7.44 1.88 8.58
N CYS A 96 7.76 1.08 7.56
CA CYS A 96 9.09 0.85 7.00
C CYS A 96 9.10 1.24 5.51
N ASN A 97 9.75 2.35 5.18
CA ASN A 97 9.95 2.82 3.82
C ASN A 97 11.26 2.24 3.25
N SER A 98 11.17 1.22 2.39
CA SER A 98 12.35 0.52 1.86
C SER A 98 13.10 1.28 0.78
N LYS A 99 12.53 2.37 0.23
CA LYS A 99 13.08 3.16 -0.89
C LYS A 99 13.50 2.30 -2.09
N ASN A 100 12.77 1.22 -2.34
CA ASN A 100 13.11 0.21 -3.35
C ASN A 100 14.51 -0.43 -3.18
N GLN A 101 15.12 -0.33 -1.98
CA GLN A 101 16.45 -0.88 -1.70
C GLN A 101 16.31 -2.22 -0.99
N MET A 102 16.90 -3.28 -1.58
CA MET A 102 16.81 -4.65 -1.10
C MET A 102 17.41 -4.83 0.30
N ASP A 103 18.57 -4.23 0.56
CA ASP A 103 19.26 -4.37 1.85
C ASP A 103 18.53 -3.62 2.96
N THR A 104 17.97 -2.46 2.65
CA THR A 104 17.10 -1.71 3.58
C THR A 104 15.87 -2.52 3.95
N GLU A 105 15.24 -3.18 2.97
CA GLU A 105 14.08 -4.02 3.21
C GLU A 105 14.41 -5.24 4.08
N LYS A 106 15.54 -5.91 3.82
CA LYS A 106 16.03 -7.01 4.67
C LYS A 106 16.28 -6.55 6.10
N ALA A 107 16.93 -5.40 6.29
CA ALA A 107 17.18 -4.83 7.60
C ALA A 107 15.86 -4.54 8.36
N TYR A 108 14.82 -4.04 7.67
CA TYR A 108 13.50 -3.85 8.25
C TYR A 108 12.83 -5.18 8.63
N ILE A 109 12.88 -6.19 7.78
CA ILE A 109 12.34 -7.52 8.09
C ILE A 109 13.00 -8.05 9.37
N ASP A 110 14.33 -7.97 9.47
CA ASP A 110 15.06 -8.43 10.67
C ASP A 110 14.73 -7.60 11.90
N MET A 111 14.59 -6.27 11.77
CA MET A 111 14.16 -5.40 12.84
C MET A 111 12.76 -5.77 13.35
N LEU A 112 11.80 -5.95 12.45
CA LEU A 112 10.42 -6.32 12.79
C LEU A 112 10.36 -7.69 13.48
N ARG A 113 11.14 -8.66 13.01
CA ARG A 113 11.28 -9.99 13.66
C ARG A 113 11.84 -9.88 15.08
N ARG A 114 12.90 -9.09 15.28
CA ARG A 114 13.54 -8.89 16.60
C ARG A 114 12.60 -8.17 17.56
N ASN A 115 11.81 -7.21 17.07
CA ASN A 115 10.83 -6.48 17.86
C ASN A 115 9.52 -7.25 18.07
N GLN A 116 9.45 -8.50 17.57
CA GLN A 116 8.33 -9.42 17.77
C GLN A 116 6.98 -8.81 17.37
N VAL A 117 6.90 -8.09 16.23
CA VAL A 117 5.60 -7.65 15.72
C VAL A 117 4.70 -8.87 15.49
N ASP A 118 3.40 -8.70 15.65
CA ASP A 118 2.43 -9.79 15.56
C ASP A 118 2.21 -10.24 14.10
N GLY A 119 2.53 -9.38 13.14
CA GLY A 119 2.44 -9.69 11.71
C GLY A 119 2.92 -8.53 10.83
N MET A 120 2.91 -8.75 9.51
CA MET A 120 3.36 -7.75 8.54
C MET A 120 2.40 -7.61 7.35
N ILE A 121 2.23 -6.38 6.86
CA ILE A 121 1.63 -6.08 5.56
C ILE A 121 2.76 -5.54 4.66
N VAL A 122 2.88 -6.09 3.46
CA VAL A 122 4.03 -5.83 2.59
C VAL A 122 3.58 -5.51 1.17
N GLY A 123 3.89 -4.28 0.72
CA GLY A 123 3.89 -3.91 -0.68
C GLY A 123 5.33 -3.59 -1.07
N THR A 124 5.94 -4.37 -1.95
CA THR A 124 7.35 -4.19 -2.33
C THR A 124 7.57 -4.38 -3.82
N HIS A 125 8.54 -3.66 -4.37
CA HIS A 125 9.03 -3.85 -5.75
C HIS A 125 10.38 -4.57 -5.81
N ASN A 126 10.91 -5.03 -4.65
CA ASN A 126 12.16 -5.76 -4.59
C ASN A 126 11.98 -7.26 -4.89
N ALA A 127 13.05 -7.92 -5.35
CA ALA A 127 13.04 -9.34 -5.68
C ALA A 127 13.20 -10.28 -4.46
N VAL A 128 13.12 -9.78 -3.23
CA VAL A 128 13.45 -10.50 -1.97
C VAL A 128 12.33 -11.45 -1.51
N VAL A 129 11.56 -12.00 -2.45
CA VAL A 129 10.36 -12.81 -2.18
C VAL A 129 10.63 -14.01 -1.27
N GLU A 130 11.79 -14.70 -1.46
CA GLU A 130 12.15 -15.87 -0.66
C GLU A 130 12.33 -15.57 0.84
N THR A 131 12.64 -14.34 1.21
CA THR A 131 12.80 -13.97 2.62
C THR A 131 11.45 -14.03 3.34
N TYR A 132 10.39 -13.59 2.68
CA TYR A 132 9.04 -13.57 3.26
C TYR A 132 8.46 -14.97 3.41
N SER A 133 8.67 -15.86 2.42
CA SER A 133 8.16 -17.23 2.47
C SER A 133 8.76 -18.08 3.62
N LYS A 134 9.92 -17.67 4.13
CA LYS A 134 10.61 -18.32 5.26
C LYS A 134 10.18 -17.78 6.63
N LEU A 135 9.33 -16.74 6.67
CA LEU A 135 8.86 -16.17 7.93
C LEU A 135 7.82 -17.08 8.59
N LYS A 136 7.95 -17.27 9.91
CA LYS A 136 6.98 -18.03 10.72
C LYS A 136 5.85 -17.16 11.29
N MET A 137 5.81 -15.90 10.91
CA MET A 137 4.81 -14.95 11.37
C MET A 137 3.80 -14.64 10.27
N PRO A 138 2.59 -14.18 10.61
CA PRO A 138 1.58 -13.75 9.66
C PRO A 138 2.09 -12.65 8.73
N VAL A 139 1.91 -12.84 7.42
CA VAL A 139 2.24 -11.84 6.39
C VAL A 139 1.10 -11.77 5.39
N VAL A 140 0.79 -10.56 4.92
CA VAL A 140 -0.15 -10.29 3.82
C VAL A 140 0.54 -9.40 2.80
N GLY A 141 0.49 -9.77 1.52
CA GLY A 141 0.97 -8.98 0.40
C GLY A 141 -0.09 -7.99 -0.10
N ILE A 142 0.32 -6.79 -0.50
CA ILE A 142 -0.49 -5.85 -1.28
C ILE A 142 0.19 -5.68 -2.64
N ASP A 143 -0.55 -5.97 -3.70
CA ASP A 143 -0.08 -5.90 -5.10
C ASP A 143 1.26 -6.63 -5.36
N ARG A 144 1.60 -7.63 -4.52
CA ARG A 144 2.84 -8.37 -4.62
C ARG A 144 2.71 -9.83 -4.17
N TYR A 145 3.11 -10.76 -5.03
CA TYR A 145 3.24 -12.17 -4.66
C TYR A 145 4.53 -12.38 -3.86
N LEU A 146 4.39 -12.80 -2.60
CA LEU A 146 5.50 -12.97 -1.64
C LEU A 146 5.81 -14.46 -1.34
N GLY A 147 5.01 -15.38 -1.84
CA GLY A 147 5.09 -16.81 -1.66
C GLY A 147 3.73 -17.48 -1.83
N GLU A 148 3.71 -18.80 -2.06
CA GLU A 148 2.48 -19.55 -2.36
C GLU A 148 1.45 -19.53 -1.21
N HIS A 149 1.95 -19.43 0.04
CA HIS A 149 1.11 -19.48 1.25
C HIS A 149 0.83 -18.09 1.85
N ILE A 150 1.32 -17.02 1.21
CA ILE A 150 1.11 -15.65 1.67
C ILE A 150 -0.06 -15.06 0.89
N PRO A 151 -1.17 -14.70 1.57
CA PRO A 151 -2.30 -14.09 0.90
C PRO A 151 -1.92 -12.73 0.30
N VAL A 152 -2.47 -12.46 -0.88
CA VAL A 152 -2.29 -11.20 -1.61
C VAL A 152 -3.64 -10.52 -1.79
N VAL A 153 -3.67 -9.24 -1.53
CA VAL A 153 -4.82 -8.36 -1.81
C VAL A 153 -4.41 -7.37 -2.88
N SER A 154 -5.15 -7.34 -3.98
CA SER A 154 -4.93 -6.42 -5.09
C SER A 154 -6.27 -5.92 -5.66
N CYS A 155 -6.20 -4.95 -6.57
CA CYS A 155 -7.33 -4.72 -7.46
C CYS A 155 -7.31 -5.74 -8.61
N ASP A 156 -8.43 -5.84 -9.34
CA ASP A 156 -8.47 -6.57 -10.61
C ASP A 156 -7.65 -5.80 -11.67
N ASN A 157 -6.35 -6.08 -11.68
CA ASN A 157 -5.40 -5.42 -12.56
C ASN A 157 -5.62 -5.77 -14.04
N TYR A 158 -6.16 -6.97 -14.32
CA TYR A 158 -6.50 -7.33 -15.69
C TYR A 158 -7.68 -6.50 -16.18
N ALA A 159 -8.76 -6.41 -15.42
CA ALA A 159 -9.89 -5.56 -15.73
C ALA A 159 -9.48 -4.09 -15.86
N ALA A 160 -8.56 -3.60 -15.02
CA ALA A 160 -8.04 -2.24 -15.10
C ALA A 160 -7.36 -1.96 -16.45
N GLY A 161 -6.47 -2.84 -16.89
CA GLY A 161 -5.81 -2.72 -18.21
C GLY A 161 -6.79 -2.84 -19.37
N GLN A 162 -7.75 -3.76 -19.26
CA GLN A 162 -8.79 -3.95 -20.27
C GLN A 162 -9.68 -2.70 -20.42
N MET A 163 -10.17 -2.17 -19.29
CA MET A 163 -11.02 -0.96 -19.29
C MET A 163 -10.28 0.25 -19.84
N ALA A 164 -9.02 0.46 -19.44
CA ALA A 164 -8.21 1.59 -19.92
C ALA A 164 -7.95 1.50 -21.43
N THR A 165 -7.56 0.32 -21.91
CA THR A 165 -7.24 0.12 -23.34
C THR A 165 -8.49 0.26 -24.21
N ARG A 166 -9.60 -0.39 -23.83
CA ARG A 166 -10.88 -0.27 -24.55
C ARG A 166 -11.36 1.16 -24.59
N HIS A 167 -11.28 1.89 -23.47
CA HIS A 167 -11.67 3.29 -23.44
C HIS A 167 -10.91 4.13 -24.46
N LEU A 168 -9.58 3.96 -24.58
CA LEU A 168 -8.80 4.67 -25.61
C LEU A 168 -9.17 4.25 -27.04
N ILE A 169 -9.39 2.97 -27.28
CA ILE A 169 -9.85 2.45 -28.58
C ILE A 169 -11.23 3.04 -28.94
N ASP A 170 -12.17 3.03 -28.01
CA ASP A 170 -13.53 3.56 -28.21
C ASP A 170 -13.52 5.09 -28.44
N LYS A 171 -12.51 5.79 -27.92
CA LYS A 171 -12.24 7.22 -28.20
C LYS A 171 -11.49 7.45 -29.52
N GLY A 172 -11.26 6.40 -30.32
CA GLY A 172 -10.69 6.45 -31.67
C GLY A 172 -9.17 6.39 -31.76
N CYS A 173 -8.46 6.07 -30.66
CA CYS A 173 -7.01 5.90 -30.68
C CYS A 173 -6.61 4.65 -31.48
N GLN A 174 -5.57 4.79 -32.30
CA GLN A 174 -5.01 3.71 -33.13
C GLN A 174 -3.56 3.38 -32.77
N HIS A 175 -2.82 4.32 -32.20
CA HIS A 175 -1.41 4.17 -31.80
C HIS A 175 -1.28 4.44 -30.29
N ILE A 176 -1.63 3.43 -29.51
CA ILE A 176 -1.67 3.54 -28.04
C ILE A 176 -0.34 3.09 -27.46
N LEU A 177 0.34 3.99 -26.73
CA LEU A 177 1.53 3.67 -25.96
C LEU A 177 1.13 3.19 -24.55
N CYS A 178 1.50 1.95 -24.20
CA CYS A 178 1.41 1.45 -22.83
C CYS A 178 2.70 1.71 -22.08
N ILE A 179 2.64 2.53 -21.00
CA ILE A 179 3.78 2.78 -20.12
C ILE A 179 3.62 1.89 -18.88
N ARG A 180 4.60 1.03 -18.62
CA ARG A 180 4.56 0.07 -17.50
C ARG A 180 5.83 0.06 -16.67
N GLY A 181 5.78 -0.52 -15.47
CA GLY A 181 6.95 -0.83 -14.65
C GLY A 181 7.71 -2.08 -15.12
N ASN A 182 8.56 -2.62 -14.26
CA ASN A 182 9.40 -3.79 -14.56
C ASN A 182 8.57 -5.07 -14.74
N SER A 183 8.51 -5.55 -15.97
CA SER A 183 7.76 -6.76 -16.36
C SER A 183 8.32 -8.07 -15.77
N LYS A 184 9.58 -8.09 -15.35
CA LYS A 184 10.24 -9.28 -14.76
C LYS A 184 9.82 -9.55 -13.33
N LEU A 185 9.22 -8.58 -12.65
CA LEU A 185 8.71 -8.77 -11.30
C LEU A 185 7.37 -9.52 -11.33
N LYS A 186 7.27 -10.59 -10.56
CA LYS A 186 5.99 -11.30 -10.38
C LYS A 186 5.07 -10.48 -9.47
N MET A 187 4.18 -9.69 -10.09
CA MET A 187 3.24 -8.83 -9.37
C MET A 187 1.91 -8.69 -10.14
N PRO A 188 0.79 -8.56 -9.42
CA PRO A 188 -0.53 -8.40 -10.05
C PRO A 188 -0.61 -7.25 -11.05
N GLY A 189 0.08 -6.13 -10.78
CA GLY A 189 0.10 -4.94 -11.64
C GLY A 189 0.56 -5.21 -13.07
N ASN A 190 1.34 -6.27 -13.33
CA ASN A 190 1.74 -6.64 -14.69
C ASN A 190 0.57 -7.12 -15.56
N ASN A 191 -0.54 -7.56 -14.94
CA ASN A 191 -1.74 -7.96 -15.69
C ASN A 191 -2.37 -6.79 -16.44
N ARG A 192 -2.12 -5.53 -16.04
CA ARG A 192 -2.56 -4.32 -16.77
C ARG A 192 -2.02 -4.31 -18.19
N SER A 193 -0.70 -4.48 -18.35
CA SER A 193 -0.06 -4.49 -19.66
C SER A 193 -0.38 -5.76 -20.46
N GLN A 194 -0.64 -6.89 -19.79
CA GLN A 194 -1.09 -8.10 -20.47
C GLN A 194 -2.48 -7.93 -21.06
N ALA A 195 -3.40 -7.30 -20.33
CA ALA A 195 -4.72 -6.96 -20.85
C ALA A 195 -4.64 -5.97 -22.04
N TYR A 196 -3.76 -4.95 -21.95
CA TYR A 196 -3.50 -4.04 -23.07
C TYR A 196 -3.07 -4.82 -24.33
N ILE A 197 -2.08 -5.70 -24.23
CA ILE A 197 -1.61 -6.50 -25.36
C ILE A 197 -2.78 -7.25 -26.03
N GLN A 198 -3.59 -7.93 -25.21
CA GLN A 198 -4.71 -8.73 -25.73
C GLN A 198 -5.82 -7.87 -26.35
N GLU A 199 -6.13 -6.70 -25.78
CA GLU A 199 -7.14 -5.82 -26.38
C GLU A 199 -6.66 -5.22 -27.71
N MET A 200 -5.37 -4.83 -27.83
CA MET A 200 -4.78 -4.38 -29.10
C MET A 200 -4.79 -5.48 -30.16
N GLU A 201 -4.43 -6.71 -29.78
CA GLU A 201 -4.47 -7.86 -30.67
C GLU A 201 -5.87 -8.16 -31.23
N LYS A 202 -6.91 -8.08 -30.38
CA LYS A 202 -8.30 -8.33 -30.76
C LYS A 202 -8.79 -7.41 -31.88
N VAL A 203 -8.30 -6.18 -31.94
CA VAL A 203 -8.70 -5.17 -32.93
C VAL A 203 -7.66 -4.97 -34.04
N GLY A 204 -6.55 -5.73 -34.00
CA GLY A 204 -5.51 -5.68 -35.02
C GLY A 204 -4.66 -4.40 -34.99
N LEU A 205 -4.59 -3.72 -33.83
CA LEU A 205 -3.77 -2.50 -33.67
C LEU A 205 -2.35 -2.83 -33.21
N PRO A 206 -1.35 -1.98 -33.59
CA PRO A 206 0.04 -2.20 -33.18
C PRO A 206 0.24 -1.99 -31.71
N GLN A 207 1.09 -2.83 -31.09
CA GLN A 207 1.45 -2.73 -29.68
C GLN A 207 2.68 -1.86 -29.53
N MET A 208 2.62 -0.86 -28.64
CA MET A 208 3.73 0.01 -28.29
C MET A 208 3.90 0.00 -26.76
N ILE A 209 5.03 -0.45 -26.26
CA ILE A 209 5.28 -0.58 -24.81
C ILE A 209 6.56 0.15 -24.43
N LEU A 210 6.44 1.01 -23.42
CA LEU A 210 7.56 1.68 -22.78
C LEU A 210 7.70 1.16 -21.35
N GLU A 211 8.85 0.54 -21.03
CA GLU A 211 9.14 0.09 -19.69
C GLU A 211 9.89 1.17 -18.92
N VAL A 212 9.33 1.62 -17.79
CA VAL A 212 9.86 2.67 -16.91
C VAL A 212 10.15 2.06 -15.54
N PRO A 213 11.43 1.91 -15.14
CA PRO A 213 11.78 1.36 -13.82
C PRO A 213 11.20 2.19 -12.66
N PHE A 214 10.73 1.53 -11.61
CA PHE A 214 10.16 2.20 -10.42
C PHE A 214 11.14 3.14 -9.72
N ILE A 215 12.44 2.80 -9.76
CA ILE A 215 13.51 3.56 -9.10
C ILE A 215 13.99 4.77 -9.92
N MET A 216 13.51 4.93 -11.16
CA MET A 216 13.91 6.03 -12.04
C MET A 216 13.40 7.37 -11.48
N GLU A 217 14.25 8.39 -11.51
CA GLU A 217 13.88 9.74 -11.10
C GLU A 217 12.89 10.40 -12.07
N ASN A 218 12.05 11.30 -11.58
CA ASN A 218 10.99 11.90 -12.41
C ASN A 218 11.53 12.64 -13.63
N VAL A 219 12.70 13.28 -13.52
CA VAL A 219 13.35 13.97 -14.66
C VAL A 219 13.75 12.98 -15.76
N GLU A 220 14.24 11.82 -15.37
CA GLU A 220 14.61 10.77 -16.32
C GLU A 220 13.35 10.15 -16.96
N LYS A 221 12.28 9.96 -16.19
CA LYS A 221 10.97 9.52 -16.72
C LYS A 221 10.41 10.50 -17.73
N GLN A 222 10.47 11.81 -17.43
CA GLN A 222 10.05 12.88 -18.35
C GLN A 222 10.84 12.80 -19.66
N LYS A 223 12.17 12.69 -19.58
CA LYS A 223 13.03 12.56 -20.76
C LYS A 223 12.67 11.34 -21.59
N LEU A 224 12.49 10.19 -20.96
CA LEU A 224 12.16 8.94 -21.66
C LEU A 224 10.82 9.04 -22.41
N ILE A 225 9.80 9.63 -21.78
CA ILE A 225 8.48 9.85 -22.41
C ILE A 225 8.60 10.90 -23.53
N TYR A 226 9.38 11.97 -23.32
CA TYR A 226 9.64 12.99 -24.33
C TYR A 226 10.30 12.41 -25.59
N ASP A 227 11.34 11.59 -25.39
CA ASP A 227 12.08 10.94 -26.47
C ASP A 227 11.17 9.95 -27.24
N MET A 228 10.31 9.22 -26.53
CA MET A 228 9.33 8.30 -27.11
C MET A 228 8.31 9.04 -28.00
N LEU A 229 7.75 10.17 -27.51
CA LEU A 229 6.81 10.98 -28.28
C LEU A 229 7.47 11.75 -29.46
N ASN A 230 8.80 11.92 -29.43
CA ASN A 230 9.55 12.45 -30.58
C ASN A 230 9.80 11.39 -31.65
N ALA A 231 10.16 10.18 -31.23
CA ALA A 231 10.44 9.08 -32.13
C ALA A 231 9.17 8.54 -32.81
N HIS A 232 8.01 8.70 -32.15
CA HIS A 232 6.72 8.16 -32.53
C HIS A 232 5.63 9.25 -32.51
N PRO A 233 5.66 10.20 -33.46
CA PRO A 233 4.67 11.29 -33.53
C PRO A 233 3.26 10.79 -33.86
N GLU A 234 3.11 9.55 -34.29
CA GLU A 234 1.83 8.89 -34.58
C GLU A 234 1.07 8.49 -33.29
N ILE A 235 1.70 8.51 -32.09
CA ILE A 235 1.05 8.17 -30.82
C ILE A 235 -0.11 9.15 -30.54
N ASP A 236 -1.32 8.60 -30.47
CA ASP A 236 -2.58 9.31 -30.23
C ASP A 236 -3.26 8.92 -28.91
N GLY A 237 -2.73 7.89 -28.22
CA GLY A 237 -3.19 7.45 -26.90
C GLY A 237 -2.04 7.02 -26.00
N ILE A 238 -2.14 7.33 -24.69
CA ILE A 238 -1.23 6.81 -23.66
C ILE A 238 -2.04 6.12 -22.58
N PHE A 239 -1.77 4.84 -22.37
CA PHE A 239 -2.17 4.09 -21.19
C PHE A 239 -1.00 4.05 -20.22
N ALA A 240 -1.03 4.88 -19.18
CA ALA A 240 -0.03 4.91 -18.13
C ALA A 240 -0.36 3.91 -17.02
N GLY A 241 0.62 3.09 -16.64
CA GLY A 241 0.45 2.02 -15.65
C GLY A 241 0.14 2.52 -14.23
N ASP A 242 0.38 3.81 -13.95
CA ASP A 242 -0.06 4.52 -12.74
C ASP A 242 -0.33 6.01 -13.04
N ASP A 243 -1.03 6.68 -12.12
CA ASP A 243 -1.38 8.10 -12.30
C ASP A 243 -0.17 9.04 -12.24
N SER A 244 0.90 8.68 -11.55
CA SER A 244 2.13 9.50 -11.53
C SER A 244 2.76 9.55 -12.91
N LEU A 245 2.79 8.42 -13.63
CA LEU A 245 3.24 8.35 -15.02
C LEU A 245 2.30 9.09 -15.97
N ALA A 246 0.97 9.02 -15.72
CA ALA A 246 -0.01 9.78 -16.49
C ALA A 246 0.20 11.30 -16.34
N VAL A 247 0.43 11.79 -15.13
CA VAL A 247 0.71 13.20 -14.86
C VAL A 247 2.03 13.65 -15.51
N ILE A 248 3.07 12.80 -15.47
CA ILE A 248 4.33 13.08 -16.19
C ILE A 248 4.08 13.16 -17.69
N ALA A 249 3.31 12.23 -18.27
CA ALA A 249 2.97 12.26 -19.69
C ALA A 249 2.16 13.50 -20.08
N LEU A 250 1.20 13.92 -19.25
CA LEU A 250 0.46 15.18 -19.41
C LEU A 250 1.41 16.40 -19.45
N HIS A 251 2.36 16.45 -18.53
CA HIS A 251 3.34 17.53 -18.48
C HIS A 251 4.20 17.58 -19.75
N VAL A 252 4.73 16.43 -20.16
CA VAL A 252 5.54 16.29 -21.40
C VAL A 252 4.74 16.70 -22.65
N ALA A 253 3.51 16.23 -22.77
CA ALA A 253 2.66 16.57 -23.90
C ALA A 253 2.39 18.10 -23.98
N ARG A 254 2.10 18.74 -22.84
CA ARG A 254 1.92 20.21 -22.74
C ARG A 254 3.21 20.96 -23.14
N GLN A 255 4.38 20.51 -22.69
CA GLN A 255 5.67 21.10 -23.09
C GLN A 255 5.91 21.01 -24.62
N LYS A 256 5.43 19.95 -25.27
CA LYS A 256 5.53 19.76 -26.71
C LYS A 256 4.44 20.50 -27.51
N GLY A 257 3.49 21.17 -26.84
CA GLY A 257 2.36 21.83 -27.47
C GLY A 257 1.32 20.87 -28.07
N ILE A 258 1.29 19.62 -27.62
CA ILE A 258 0.30 18.62 -28.05
C ILE A 258 -1.03 18.90 -27.35
N ASN A 259 -2.14 19.00 -28.10
CA ASN A 259 -3.45 19.27 -27.53
C ASN A 259 -4.05 17.99 -26.93
N ILE A 260 -4.45 18.06 -25.66
CA ILE A 260 -5.12 16.98 -24.93
C ILE A 260 -6.57 17.42 -24.67
N PRO A 261 -7.57 16.60 -24.98
CA PRO A 261 -7.50 15.22 -25.53
C PRO A 261 -7.53 15.14 -27.07
N LYS A 262 -7.47 16.27 -27.80
CA LYS A 262 -7.73 16.31 -29.24
C LYS A 262 -6.72 15.48 -30.04
N ASP A 263 -5.42 15.75 -29.82
CA ASP A 263 -4.33 15.11 -30.59
C ASP A 263 -3.74 13.91 -29.83
N LEU A 264 -3.80 13.91 -28.49
CA LEU A 264 -3.31 12.83 -27.64
C LEU A 264 -4.27 12.64 -26.45
N LYS A 265 -4.68 11.41 -26.22
CA LYS A 265 -5.50 11.02 -25.05
C LYS A 265 -4.66 10.29 -24.04
N ILE A 266 -4.90 10.56 -22.75
CA ILE A 266 -4.09 9.98 -21.65
C ILE A 266 -5.01 9.44 -20.57
N ILE A 267 -4.80 8.17 -20.20
CA ILE A 267 -5.48 7.51 -19.11
C ILE A 267 -4.46 6.91 -18.13
N GLY A 268 -4.73 7.09 -16.83
CA GLY A 268 -3.93 6.54 -15.73
C GLY A 268 -4.61 5.37 -15.03
N VAL A 269 -3.98 4.95 -13.94
CA VAL A 269 -4.52 3.98 -12.97
C VAL A 269 -4.11 4.47 -11.58
N ASP A 270 -4.95 4.33 -10.62
CA ASP A 270 -4.94 4.48 -9.16
C ASP A 270 -6.14 5.28 -8.70
N GLY A 271 -6.42 6.46 -9.27
CA GLY A 271 -7.53 7.33 -8.93
C GLY A 271 -7.51 7.76 -7.47
N THR A 272 -6.31 8.04 -6.93
CA THR A 272 -6.15 8.46 -5.53
C THR A 272 -6.72 9.86 -5.30
N LYS A 273 -7.17 10.12 -4.07
CA LYS A 273 -7.70 11.43 -3.68
C LYS A 273 -6.71 12.56 -3.93
N GLN A 274 -5.42 12.31 -3.70
CA GLN A 274 -4.37 13.30 -3.89
C GLN A 274 -4.22 13.68 -5.36
N ILE A 275 -4.15 12.70 -6.26
CA ILE A 275 -4.03 12.96 -7.71
C ILE A 275 -5.29 13.66 -8.23
N LEU A 276 -6.47 13.17 -7.90
CA LEU A 276 -7.73 13.77 -8.32
C LEU A 276 -7.94 15.19 -7.74
N GLY A 277 -7.33 15.49 -6.59
CA GLY A 277 -7.33 16.83 -6.02
C GLY A 277 -6.40 17.80 -6.74
N PHE A 278 -5.29 17.34 -7.32
CA PHE A 278 -4.31 18.18 -8.02
C PHE A 278 -4.52 18.24 -9.54
N VAL A 279 -5.01 17.15 -10.11
CA VAL A 279 -5.24 16.97 -11.55
C VAL A 279 -6.64 16.39 -11.76
N PRO A 280 -7.70 17.17 -11.46
CA PRO A 280 -9.09 16.70 -11.52
C PRO A 280 -9.55 16.34 -12.94
N GLU A 281 -8.85 16.84 -13.95
CA GLU A 281 -9.10 16.53 -15.35
C GLU A 281 -8.60 15.14 -15.78
N LEU A 282 -7.80 14.44 -14.97
CA LEU A 282 -7.23 13.15 -15.35
C LEU A 282 -8.30 12.05 -15.44
N THR A 283 -8.39 11.41 -16.60
CA THR A 283 -9.10 10.13 -16.76
C THR A 283 -8.25 9.02 -16.15
N THR A 284 -8.83 8.20 -15.27
CA THR A 284 -8.09 7.14 -14.59
C THR A 284 -8.97 5.95 -14.22
N ILE A 285 -8.35 4.78 -14.09
CA ILE A 285 -9.00 3.60 -13.50
C ILE A 285 -8.76 3.64 -11.99
N GLN A 286 -9.81 3.89 -11.23
CA GLN A 286 -9.73 4.00 -9.78
C GLN A 286 -9.60 2.62 -9.13
N GLN A 287 -8.57 2.45 -8.31
CA GLN A 287 -8.40 1.31 -7.42
C GLN A 287 -9.22 1.51 -6.13
N PRO A 288 -9.79 0.45 -5.56
CA PRO A 288 -10.55 0.52 -4.30
C PRO A 288 -9.62 0.52 -3.08
N VAL A 289 -8.72 1.52 -2.96
CA VAL A 289 -7.65 1.59 -1.95
C VAL A 289 -8.16 1.33 -0.54
N LYS A 290 -9.30 1.94 -0.18
CA LYS A 290 -9.93 1.72 1.13
C LYS A 290 -10.30 0.26 1.38
N GLN A 291 -10.81 -0.44 0.36
CA GLN A 291 -11.18 -1.86 0.48
C GLN A 291 -9.93 -2.75 0.50
N ILE A 292 -8.90 -2.43 -0.32
CA ILE A 292 -7.61 -3.14 -0.32
C ILE A 292 -7.01 -3.12 1.10
N ALA A 293 -6.90 -1.94 1.71
CA ALA A 293 -6.35 -1.79 3.05
C ALA A 293 -7.19 -2.53 4.11
N LYS A 294 -8.53 -2.38 4.05
CA LYS A 294 -9.45 -3.07 4.97
C LYS A 294 -9.29 -4.58 4.90
N VAL A 295 -9.32 -5.15 3.69
CA VAL A 295 -9.21 -6.59 3.49
C VAL A 295 -7.83 -7.11 3.91
N ALA A 296 -6.75 -6.37 3.60
CA ALA A 296 -5.41 -6.74 4.02
C ALA A 296 -5.27 -6.79 5.55
N VAL A 297 -5.80 -5.78 6.26
CA VAL A 297 -5.82 -5.75 7.72
C VAL A 297 -6.69 -6.89 8.29
N ASP A 298 -7.90 -7.09 7.79
CA ASP A 298 -8.79 -8.15 8.29
C ASP A 298 -8.17 -9.55 8.09
N LYS A 299 -7.58 -9.83 6.90
CA LYS A 299 -6.84 -11.08 6.65
C LYS A 299 -5.65 -11.25 7.60
N LEU A 300 -4.85 -10.19 7.82
CA LEU A 300 -3.72 -10.26 8.74
C LEU A 300 -4.17 -10.57 10.17
N ILE A 301 -5.21 -9.89 10.66
CA ILE A 301 -5.76 -10.13 12.01
C ILE A 301 -6.30 -11.55 12.16
N ASP A 302 -6.93 -12.11 11.12
CA ASP A 302 -7.39 -13.49 11.14
C ASP A 302 -6.20 -14.47 11.19
N LEU A 303 -5.14 -14.25 10.41
CA LEU A 303 -3.91 -15.03 10.49
C LEU A 303 -3.24 -14.96 11.88
N ILE A 304 -3.18 -13.75 12.50
CA ILE A 304 -2.67 -13.56 13.86
C ILE A 304 -3.49 -14.36 14.89
N LYS A 305 -4.79 -14.56 14.64
CA LYS A 305 -5.67 -15.38 15.49
C LYS A 305 -5.60 -16.87 15.17
N GLY A 306 -4.73 -17.30 14.23
CA GLY A 306 -4.57 -18.68 13.85
C GLY A 306 -5.63 -19.22 12.88
N LYS A 307 -6.41 -18.34 12.24
CA LYS A 307 -7.35 -18.73 11.19
C LYS A 307 -6.64 -18.83 9.84
N THR A 308 -7.23 -19.57 8.92
CA THR A 308 -6.81 -19.61 7.52
C THR A 308 -7.34 -18.39 6.77
N ALA A 309 -6.55 -17.86 5.84
CA ALA A 309 -6.97 -16.79 4.91
C ALA A 309 -6.91 -17.32 3.48
N GLU A 310 -7.89 -16.91 2.65
CA GLU A 310 -7.85 -17.19 1.20
C GLU A 310 -6.58 -16.59 0.57
N SER A 311 -6.01 -17.32 -0.40
CA SER A 311 -4.69 -17.00 -0.95
C SER A 311 -4.63 -15.68 -1.72
N CYS A 312 -5.65 -15.35 -2.52
CA CYS A 312 -5.67 -14.12 -3.31
C CYS A 312 -7.07 -13.51 -3.31
N MET A 313 -7.14 -12.17 -3.37
CA MET A 313 -8.39 -11.44 -3.55
C MET A 313 -8.17 -10.25 -4.48
N ASP A 314 -8.84 -10.28 -5.63
CA ASP A 314 -8.86 -9.20 -6.59
C ASP A 314 -10.14 -8.38 -6.41
N LEU A 315 -9.99 -7.08 -6.17
CA LEU A 315 -11.09 -6.16 -5.89
C LEU A 315 -11.46 -5.37 -7.15
N PRO A 316 -12.77 -5.13 -7.42
CA PRO A 316 -13.20 -4.48 -8.63
C PRO A 316 -12.71 -3.03 -8.72
N VAL A 317 -12.37 -2.61 -9.93
CA VAL A 317 -11.97 -1.25 -10.28
C VAL A 317 -13.10 -0.52 -11.00
N LYS A 318 -12.98 0.80 -11.17
CA LYS A 318 -13.92 1.59 -11.97
C LYS A 318 -13.22 2.67 -12.77
N LEU A 319 -13.74 2.96 -13.96
CA LEU A 319 -13.31 4.11 -14.74
C LEU A 319 -13.85 5.40 -14.10
N LEU A 320 -12.96 6.38 -13.93
CA LEU A 320 -13.29 7.77 -13.67
C LEU A 320 -12.91 8.58 -14.91
N GLU A 321 -13.90 8.97 -15.68
CA GLU A 321 -13.69 9.75 -16.90
C GLU A 321 -13.51 11.23 -16.54
N GLY A 322 -12.38 11.79 -16.97
CA GLY A 322 -12.04 13.20 -16.85
C GLY A 322 -12.02 13.87 -18.22
N GLN A 323 -11.10 14.81 -18.43
CA GLN A 323 -10.99 15.60 -19.66
C GLN A 323 -9.73 15.25 -20.47
N THR A 324 -8.98 14.21 -20.06
CA THR A 324 -7.75 13.81 -20.77
C THR A 324 -7.97 12.73 -21.82
N THR A 325 -9.24 12.28 -22.00
CA THR A 325 -9.63 11.32 -23.05
C THR A 325 -10.87 11.73 -23.80
#